data_9a28834f316bd544d5e63eac719e3c74
#
_entry.id   9a28834f316bd544d5e63eac719e3c74
#
_cell.length_a   1.000
_cell.length_b   1.000
_cell.length_c   1.000
_cell.angle_alpha   90.00
_cell.angle_beta   90.00
_cell.angle_gamma   90.00
#
_symmetry.space_group_name_H-M   'P 1'
#
loop_
_entity.id
_entity.type
_entity.pdbx_description
1 polymer ?
#
loop_
_entity_poly.entity_id
_entity_poly.type
_entity_poly.pdbx_seq_one_letter_code
_entity_poly.pdbx_strand_id
1 'polypeptide(L)'
;MIVGLGTDLIEIARIERSLQRFGEAFLRRVYTAGEIAYCMAKKNSAESLAARFAAKEAGAKALGTGISRGVSWRELEVRRAPGQRPELHLSGRAAQIAAALGVNRLSLSLSHSRELSIAVVVAEGVRNNDRDRGKG
;
A
#
# COMPACT_ATOMS: atom_id res chain seq x y z
N MET A 1 17.09 -9.58 -4.87
CA MET A 1 16.20 -10.25 -5.85
C MET A 1 14.75 -9.88 -5.59
N ILE A 2 13.94 -9.97 -6.60
CA ILE A 2 12.50 -9.72 -6.43
C ILE A 2 11.86 -10.90 -5.72
N VAL A 3 11.21 -10.62 -4.60
CA VAL A 3 10.50 -11.61 -3.78
C VAL A 3 9.01 -11.60 -4.09
N GLY A 4 8.47 -10.45 -4.41
CA GLY A 4 7.05 -10.31 -4.72
C GLY A 4 6.76 -9.09 -5.58
N LEU A 5 5.65 -9.15 -6.28
CA LEU A 5 5.15 -8.07 -7.13
C LEU A 5 3.65 -7.96 -6.96
N GLY A 6 3.16 -6.77 -6.76
CA GLY A 6 1.74 -6.50 -6.66
C GLY A 6 1.36 -5.32 -7.53
N THR A 7 0.18 -5.41 -8.11
CA THR A 7 -0.40 -4.31 -8.87
C THR A 7 -1.89 -4.22 -8.55
N ASP A 8 -2.41 -3.01 -8.57
CA ASP A 8 -3.82 -2.77 -8.36
C ASP A 8 -4.30 -1.59 -9.18
N LEU A 9 -5.54 -1.68 -9.61
CA LEU A 9 -6.21 -0.66 -10.39
C LEU A 9 -7.55 -0.38 -9.72
N ILE A 10 -7.86 0.89 -9.49
CA ILE A 10 -9.13 1.27 -8.88
C ILE A 10 -9.76 2.47 -9.57
N GLU A 11 -11.07 2.43 -9.70
CA GLU A 11 -11.84 3.57 -10.16
C GLU A 11 -11.92 4.62 -9.05
N ILE A 12 -11.52 5.85 -9.35
CA ILE A 12 -11.56 6.97 -8.38
C ILE A 12 -12.99 7.21 -7.89
N ALA A 13 -13.97 7.08 -8.80
CA ALA A 13 -15.38 7.24 -8.47
C ALA A 13 -15.86 6.26 -7.39
N ARG A 14 -15.27 5.05 -7.32
CA ARG A 14 -15.59 4.08 -6.28
C ARG A 14 -15.18 4.57 -4.89
N ILE A 15 -14.02 5.17 -4.79
CA ILE A 15 -13.54 5.76 -3.53
C ILE A 15 -14.39 6.97 -3.15
N GLU A 16 -14.73 7.80 -4.12
CA GLU A 16 -15.61 8.95 -3.90
C GLU A 16 -16.98 8.52 -3.34
N ARG A 17 -17.58 7.47 -3.92
CA ARG A 17 -18.85 6.92 -3.42
C ARG A 17 -18.72 6.38 -1.99
N SER A 18 -17.63 5.67 -1.68
CA SER A 18 -17.40 5.16 -0.34
C SER A 18 -17.25 6.28 0.68
N LEU A 19 -16.53 7.34 0.31
CA LEU A 19 -16.34 8.52 1.15
C LEU A 19 -17.67 9.22 1.41
N GLN A 20 -18.49 9.42 0.37
CA GLN A 20 -19.80 10.04 0.50
C GLN A 20 -20.76 9.22 1.36
N ARG A 21 -20.74 7.90 1.19
CA ARG A 21 -21.68 7.00 1.86
C ARG A 21 -21.31 6.74 3.32
N PHE A 22 -20.03 6.54 3.61
CA PHE A 22 -19.57 6.08 4.94
C PHE A 22 -18.73 7.12 5.68
N GLY A 23 -18.24 8.17 5.00
CA GLY A 23 -17.50 9.26 5.65
C GLY A 23 -16.31 8.80 6.46
N GLU A 24 -16.25 9.26 7.73
CA GLU A 24 -15.13 8.94 8.62
C GLU A 24 -14.97 7.45 8.89
N ALA A 25 -16.06 6.69 8.92
CA ALA A 25 -15.98 5.24 9.15
C ALA A 25 -15.14 4.56 8.06
N PHE A 26 -15.32 4.96 6.80
CA PHE A 26 -14.50 4.47 5.69
C PHE A 26 -13.04 4.90 5.85
N LEU A 27 -12.80 6.18 6.13
CA LEU A 27 -11.45 6.72 6.27
C LEU A 27 -10.67 5.99 7.38
N ARG A 28 -11.27 5.83 8.55
CA ARG A 28 -10.61 5.20 9.70
C ARG A 28 -10.35 3.71 9.51
N ARG A 29 -11.18 3.05 8.74
CA ARG A 29 -11.02 1.63 8.46
C ARG A 29 -9.83 1.37 7.53
N VAL A 30 -9.62 2.21 6.55
CA VAL A 30 -8.67 1.98 5.46
C VAL A 30 -7.36 2.72 5.65
N TYR A 31 -7.41 3.95 6.17
CA TYR A 31 -6.26 4.85 6.18
C TYR A 31 -5.76 5.14 7.58
N THR A 32 -4.46 5.42 7.69
CA THR A 32 -3.87 5.91 8.94
C THR A 32 -4.21 7.39 9.13
N ALA A 33 -4.03 7.89 10.34
CA ALA A 33 -4.26 9.31 10.64
C ALA A 33 -3.41 10.23 9.74
N GLY A 34 -2.16 9.84 9.47
CA GLY A 34 -1.27 10.60 8.59
C GLY A 34 -1.77 10.65 7.15
N GLU A 35 -2.26 9.52 6.65
CA GLU A 35 -2.83 9.45 5.30
C GLU A 35 -4.10 10.29 5.18
N ILE A 36 -4.97 10.26 6.18
CA ILE A 36 -6.19 11.05 6.20
C ILE A 36 -5.85 12.54 6.18
N ALA A 37 -4.93 12.97 7.03
CA ALA A 37 -4.50 14.37 7.10
C ALA A 37 -3.94 14.84 5.75
N TYR A 38 -3.08 14.04 5.14
CA TYR A 38 -2.49 14.36 3.84
C TYR A 38 -3.54 14.45 2.74
N CYS A 39 -4.38 13.43 2.60
CA CYS A 39 -5.34 13.33 1.50
C CYS A 39 -6.48 14.35 1.61
N MET A 40 -6.99 14.55 2.82
CA MET A 40 -8.13 15.45 3.02
C MET A 40 -7.73 16.93 2.92
N ALA A 41 -6.44 17.25 2.99
CA ALA A 41 -5.92 18.58 2.72
C ALA A 41 -5.82 18.89 1.22
N LYS A 42 -5.92 17.88 0.36
CA LYS A 42 -5.82 18.05 -1.09
C LYS A 42 -7.17 18.49 -1.67
N LYS A 43 -7.10 19.31 -2.72
CA LYS A 43 -8.29 19.77 -3.44
C LYS A 43 -9.07 18.60 -4.03
N ASN A 44 -8.38 17.61 -4.59
CA ASN A 44 -8.99 16.37 -5.08
C ASN A 44 -8.66 15.24 -4.12
N SER A 45 -9.37 15.19 -2.99
CA SER A 45 -9.13 14.19 -1.94
C SER A 45 -9.43 12.77 -2.40
N ALA A 46 -10.47 12.57 -3.21
CA ALA A 46 -10.84 11.24 -3.71
C ALA A 46 -9.73 10.63 -4.56
N GLU A 47 -9.08 11.42 -5.40
CA GLU A 47 -7.95 10.96 -6.21
C GLU A 47 -6.78 10.54 -5.33
N SER A 48 -6.45 11.36 -4.34
CA SER A 48 -5.37 11.08 -3.40
C SER A 48 -5.63 9.83 -2.56
N LEU A 49 -6.86 9.67 -2.08
CA LEU A 49 -7.30 8.48 -1.35
C LEU A 49 -7.28 7.22 -2.22
N ALA A 50 -7.72 7.34 -3.47
CA ALA A 50 -7.71 6.21 -4.42
C ALA A 50 -6.29 5.71 -4.69
N ALA A 51 -5.34 6.62 -4.87
CA ALA A 51 -3.94 6.25 -5.07
C ALA A 51 -3.40 5.45 -3.89
N ARG A 52 -3.70 5.86 -2.67
CA ARG A 52 -3.27 5.16 -1.46
C ARG A 52 -3.99 3.84 -1.25
N PHE A 53 -5.27 3.79 -1.61
CA PHE A 53 -6.03 2.54 -1.59
C PHE A 53 -5.38 1.49 -2.51
N ALA A 54 -5.10 1.88 -3.75
CA ALA A 54 -4.43 1.00 -4.72
C ALA A 54 -3.05 0.56 -4.23
N ALA A 55 -2.28 1.46 -3.61
CA ALA A 55 -0.97 1.14 -3.05
C ALA A 55 -1.05 0.07 -1.94
N LYS A 56 -2.05 0.15 -1.06
CA LYS A 56 -2.25 -0.84 0.00
C LYS A 56 -2.61 -2.21 -0.56
N GLU A 57 -3.51 -2.25 -1.52
CA GLU A 57 -3.89 -3.49 -2.20
C GLU A 57 -2.69 -4.11 -2.94
N ALA A 58 -1.95 -3.29 -3.69
CA ALA A 58 -0.77 -3.76 -4.42
C ALA A 58 0.31 -4.27 -3.45
N GLY A 59 0.51 -3.56 -2.33
CA GLY A 59 1.46 -3.98 -1.30
C GLY A 59 1.10 -5.32 -0.67
N ALA A 60 -0.16 -5.52 -0.33
CA ALA A 60 -0.63 -6.78 0.23
C ALA A 60 -0.50 -7.93 -0.79
N LYS A 61 -0.74 -7.68 -2.06
CA LYS A 61 -0.52 -8.65 -3.13
C LYS A 61 0.96 -9.00 -3.27
N ALA A 62 1.84 -8.02 -3.16
CA ALA A 62 3.29 -8.24 -3.22
C ALA A 62 3.77 -9.14 -2.07
N LEU A 63 3.12 -9.06 -0.91
CA LEU A 63 3.40 -9.95 0.23
C LEU A 63 2.72 -11.32 0.10
N GLY A 64 1.87 -11.50 -0.90
CA GLY A 64 1.17 -12.76 -1.15
C GLY A 64 -0.06 -12.99 -0.29
N THR A 65 -0.49 -12.02 0.49
CA THR A 65 -1.60 -12.18 1.44
C THR A 65 -2.93 -11.62 0.95
N GLY A 66 -2.90 -10.54 0.17
CA GLY A 66 -4.06 -9.69 0.04
C GLY A 66 -4.45 -9.10 1.40
N ILE A 67 -5.47 -8.26 1.44
CA ILE A 67 -5.90 -7.60 2.69
C ILE A 67 -6.61 -8.57 3.65
N SER A 68 -7.15 -9.67 3.17
CA SER A 68 -8.03 -10.53 3.96
C SER A 68 -7.33 -11.62 4.78
N ARG A 69 -6.00 -11.77 4.69
CA ARG A 69 -5.27 -12.86 5.36
C ARG A 69 -4.45 -12.39 6.56
N GLY A 70 -5.11 -11.75 7.49
CA GLY A 70 -4.48 -11.28 8.72
C GLY A 70 -3.74 -9.95 8.59
N VAL A 71 -3.77 -9.35 7.42
CA VAL A 71 -3.19 -8.03 7.16
C VAL A 71 -4.32 -7.02 7.03
N SER A 72 -4.23 -5.94 7.79
CA SER A 72 -5.23 -4.87 7.72
C SER A 72 -4.72 -3.70 6.90
N TRP A 73 -5.65 -2.90 6.39
CA TRP A 73 -5.37 -1.73 5.57
C TRP A 73 -4.36 -0.77 6.19
N ARG A 74 -4.48 -0.53 7.49
CA ARG A 74 -3.68 0.49 8.19
C ARG A 74 -2.27 0.03 8.48
N GLU A 75 -1.97 -1.24 8.28
CA GLU A 75 -0.61 -1.78 8.41
C GLU A 75 0.27 -1.50 7.19
N LEU A 76 -0.33 -1.00 6.10
CA LEU A 76 0.39 -0.59 4.90
C LEU A 76 0.14 0.91 4.72
N GLU A 77 1.11 1.72 5.12
CA GLU A 77 0.96 3.18 5.09
C GLU A 77 1.78 3.81 4.00
N VAL A 78 1.15 4.62 3.17
CA VAL A 78 1.86 5.44 2.20
C VAL A 78 2.28 6.75 2.86
N ARG A 79 3.57 7.04 2.79
CA ARG A 79 4.16 8.29 3.28
C ARG A 79 4.84 9.01 2.14
N ARG A 80 4.70 10.32 2.13
CA ARG A 80 5.33 11.16 1.12
C ARG A 80 5.82 12.44 1.76
N ALA A 81 7.13 12.63 1.82
CA ALA A 81 7.73 13.91 2.19
C ALA A 81 7.66 14.88 1.00
N PRO A 82 7.60 16.22 1.23
CA PRO A 82 7.56 17.18 0.14
C PRO A 82 8.70 16.97 -0.85
N GLY A 83 8.37 16.93 -2.13
CA GLY A 83 9.33 16.73 -3.21
C GLY A 83 9.93 15.33 -3.32
N GLN A 84 9.50 14.40 -2.48
CA GLN A 84 10.00 13.02 -2.47
C GLN A 84 9.02 12.06 -3.15
N ARG A 85 9.51 10.86 -3.47
CA ARG A 85 8.67 9.76 -3.93
C ARG A 85 7.79 9.28 -2.79
N PRO A 86 6.60 8.77 -3.11
CA PRO A 86 5.83 8.06 -2.10
C PRO A 86 6.57 6.76 -1.69
N GLU A 87 6.48 6.44 -0.41
CA GLU A 87 7.05 5.21 0.14
C GLU A 87 5.95 4.41 0.85
N LEU A 88 6.07 3.09 0.82
CA LEU A 88 5.16 2.21 1.53
C LEU A 88 5.84 1.70 2.80
N HIS A 89 5.24 1.99 3.94
CA HIS A 89 5.73 1.59 5.25
C HIS A 89 4.82 0.53 5.85
N LEU A 90 5.42 -0.55 6.36
CA LEU A 90 4.70 -1.66 6.94
C LEU A 90 4.78 -1.63 8.46
N SER A 91 3.71 -2.06 9.10
CA SER A 91 3.66 -2.25 10.55
C SER A 91 2.89 -3.53 10.89
N GLY A 92 2.88 -3.92 12.16
CA GLY A 92 2.10 -5.03 12.63
C GLY A 92 2.33 -6.33 11.88
N ARG A 93 1.25 -7.01 11.54
CA ARG A 93 1.29 -8.31 10.86
C ARG A 93 1.94 -8.22 9.47
N ALA A 94 1.68 -7.15 8.74
CA ALA A 94 2.27 -6.95 7.42
C ALA A 94 3.81 -6.91 7.50
N ALA A 95 4.34 -6.19 8.50
CA ALA A 95 5.79 -6.13 8.71
C ALA A 95 6.36 -7.49 9.10
N GLN A 96 5.67 -8.27 9.92
CA GLN A 96 6.08 -9.62 10.30
C GLN A 96 6.15 -10.55 9.11
N ILE A 97 5.14 -10.49 8.24
CA ILE A 97 5.09 -11.31 7.02
C ILE A 97 6.23 -10.93 6.08
N ALA A 98 6.46 -9.63 5.88
CA ALA A 98 7.56 -9.16 5.04
C ALA A 98 8.91 -9.67 5.55
N ALA A 99 9.14 -9.59 6.86
CA ALA A 99 10.37 -10.10 7.48
C ALA A 99 10.53 -11.61 7.25
N ALA A 100 9.46 -12.38 7.44
CA ALA A 100 9.48 -13.82 7.22
C ALA A 100 9.76 -14.20 5.77
N LEU A 101 9.30 -13.38 4.82
CA LEU A 101 9.58 -13.58 3.39
C LEU A 101 10.99 -13.13 2.98
N GLY A 102 11.71 -12.45 3.85
CA GLY A 102 13.03 -11.90 3.54
C GLY A 102 12.99 -10.56 2.80
N VAL A 103 11.85 -9.87 2.82
CA VAL A 103 11.71 -8.56 2.19
C VAL A 103 12.45 -7.51 3.01
N ASN A 104 13.36 -6.78 2.37
CA ASN A 104 14.09 -5.69 3.00
C ASN A 104 13.90 -4.34 2.30
N ARG A 105 13.23 -4.34 1.16
CA ARG A 105 12.95 -3.11 0.40
C ARG A 105 11.61 -3.23 -0.33
N LEU A 106 10.84 -2.15 -0.25
CA LEU A 106 9.62 -2.01 -1.04
C LEU A 106 9.78 -0.80 -1.95
N SER A 107 9.48 -0.99 -3.23
CA SER A 107 9.43 0.09 -4.21
C SER A 107 8.00 0.28 -4.65
N LEU A 108 7.53 1.52 -4.65
CA LEU A 108 6.15 1.88 -4.96
C LEU A 108 6.13 2.86 -6.13
N SER A 109 5.27 2.58 -7.10
CA SER A 109 4.97 3.52 -8.17
C SER A 109 3.47 3.72 -8.27
N LEU A 110 3.06 4.97 -8.37
CA LEU A 110 1.67 5.38 -8.50
C LEU A 110 1.48 6.11 -9.82
N SER A 111 0.36 5.84 -10.48
CA SER A 111 -0.03 6.56 -11.69
C SER A 111 -1.55 6.70 -11.70
N HIS A 112 -2.03 7.73 -12.36
CA HIS A 112 -3.47 7.93 -12.48
C HIS A 112 -3.83 8.59 -13.79
N SER A 113 -5.04 8.30 -14.24
CA SER A 113 -5.75 9.04 -15.27
C SER A 113 -6.85 9.85 -14.60
N ARG A 114 -7.75 10.41 -15.38
CA ARG A 114 -8.92 11.13 -14.84
C ARG A 114 -9.83 10.19 -14.02
N GLU A 115 -9.93 8.93 -14.40
CA GLU A 115 -10.91 7.99 -13.84
C GLU A 115 -10.29 6.89 -12.98
N LEU A 116 -9.01 6.57 -13.18
CA LEU A 116 -8.38 5.40 -12.60
C LEU A 116 -7.10 5.76 -11.86
N SER A 117 -6.84 5.05 -10.77
CA SER A 117 -5.53 5.04 -10.10
C SER A 117 -4.93 3.65 -10.20
N ILE A 118 -3.62 3.59 -10.44
CA ILE A 118 -2.85 2.36 -10.55
C ILE A 118 -1.70 2.42 -9.57
N ALA A 119 -1.43 1.30 -8.90
CA ALA A 119 -0.26 1.16 -8.05
C ALA A 119 0.51 -0.10 -8.42
N VAL A 120 1.83 -0.01 -8.37
CA VAL A 120 2.72 -1.16 -8.50
C VAL A 120 3.65 -1.17 -7.31
N VAL A 121 3.78 -2.33 -6.67
CA VAL A 121 4.72 -2.54 -5.56
C VAL A 121 5.65 -3.68 -5.91
N VAL A 122 6.94 -3.44 -5.80
CA VAL A 122 7.97 -4.46 -5.94
C VAL A 122 8.60 -4.69 -4.57
N ALA A 123 8.53 -5.92 -4.10
CA ALA A 123 9.17 -6.34 -2.86
C ALA A 123 10.49 -7.04 -3.18
N GLU A 124 11.57 -6.50 -2.66
CA GLU A 124 12.92 -7.02 -2.90
C GLU A 124 13.55 -7.51 -1.59
N GLY A 125 14.43 -8.48 -1.70
CA GLY A 125 15.12 -9.01 -0.54
C GLY A 125 15.84 -10.30 -0.85
N VAL A 126 16.03 -11.11 0.20
CA VAL A 126 16.67 -12.41 0.12
C VAL A 126 15.65 -13.46 0.50
N ARG A 127 15.38 -14.42 -0.40
CA ARG A 127 14.47 -15.53 -0.12
C ARG A 127 15.01 -16.39 1.01
N ASN A 128 14.12 -16.99 1.81
CA ASN A 128 14.52 -17.81 2.96
C ASN A 128 15.48 -18.94 2.59
N ASN A 129 15.27 -19.63 1.46
CA ASN A 129 16.18 -20.68 1.00
C ASN A 129 17.57 -20.15 0.65
N ASP A 130 17.67 -18.93 0.12
CA ASP A 130 18.94 -18.28 -0.20
C ASP A 130 19.66 -17.86 1.08
N ARG A 131 18.91 -17.44 2.10
CA ARG A 131 19.46 -17.16 3.44
C ARG A 131 20.08 -18.38 4.07
N ASP A 132 19.41 -19.52 3.98
CA ASP A 132 19.89 -20.78 4.54
C ASP A 132 21.17 -21.24 3.83
N ARG A 133 21.26 -21.06 2.53
CA ARG A 133 22.48 -21.33 1.75
C ARG A 133 23.63 -20.43 2.17
N GLY A 134 23.36 -19.18 2.46
CA GLY A 134 24.35 -18.21 2.92
C GLY A 134 24.91 -18.51 4.31
N LYS A 135 24.20 -19.32 5.09
CA LYS A 135 24.64 -19.73 6.43
C LYS A 135 25.47 -21.01 6.44
N GLY A 136 25.44 -21.73 5.35
CA GLY A 136 26.21 -22.94 5.20
C GLY A 136 27.62 -22.66 4.75
#